data_adbe4c44c21b45ecc901ccdfdf687c2a
#
_entry.id   adbe4c44c21b45ecc901ccdfdf687c2a
#
_cell.length_a   1.000
_cell.length_b   1.000
_cell.length_c   1.000
_cell.angle_alpha   90.00
_cell.angle_beta   90.00
_cell.angle_gamma   90.00
#
_symmetry.space_group_name_H-M   'P 1'
#
loop_
_entity.id
_entity.type
_entity.pdbx_description
1 polymer ?
#
loop_
_entity_poly.entity_id
_entity_poly.type
_entity_poly.pdbx_seq_one_letter_code
_entity_poly.pdbx_strand_id
1 'polypeptide(L)'
;QVTKLRLSLAGEGIPSGGSIGYEIFDRADALGTTNFVQQINQIRALEGELARTIRSLQQVKTARVHLVMPKRELFTRDQAEPTASVVLVLQGGPLDKEQVSAIQHLVASAVPGMKANNVSVIDNKGNLLARGAEDDGQDSGTLEDMRRSYEMRLTRSIEELLSQTLGADKV
;
A
#
# COMPACT_ATOMS: atom_id res chain seq x y z
N GLN A 1 -36.15 -12.49 31.88
CA GLN A 1 -36.39 -12.47 30.43
C GLN A 1 -35.39 -11.54 29.70
N VAL A 2 -35.08 -10.34 30.22
CA VAL A 2 -34.16 -9.37 29.61
C VAL A 2 -32.73 -9.90 29.52
N THR A 3 -32.26 -10.65 30.51
CA THR A 3 -30.90 -11.22 30.53
C THR A 3 -30.73 -12.34 29.48
N LYS A 4 -31.75 -13.15 29.26
CA LYS A 4 -31.74 -14.18 28.21
C LYS A 4 -31.72 -13.57 26.81
N LEU A 5 -32.48 -12.49 26.60
CA LEU A 5 -32.47 -11.74 25.32
C LEU A 5 -31.10 -11.08 25.06
N ARG A 6 -30.46 -10.53 26.09
CA ARG A 6 -29.10 -9.97 25.96
C ARG A 6 -28.07 -11.04 25.61
N LEU A 7 -28.21 -12.24 26.19
CA LEU A 7 -27.31 -13.36 25.93
C LEU A 7 -27.49 -13.91 24.50
N SER A 8 -28.74 -14.00 24.01
CA SER A 8 -29.02 -14.43 22.64
C SER A 8 -28.51 -13.41 21.59
N LEU A 9 -28.74 -12.11 21.84
CA LEU A 9 -28.23 -11.03 20.99
C LEU A 9 -26.70 -10.97 20.99
N ALA A 10 -26.04 -11.20 22.13
CA ALA A 10 -24.58 -11.30 22.18
C ALA A 10 -24.06 -12.54 21.46
N GLY A 11 -24.78 -13.66 21.46
CA GLY A 11 -24.45 -14.85 20.69
C GLY A 11 -24.61 -14.68 19.18
N GLU A 12 -25.50 -13.79 18.76
CA GLU A 12 -25.69 -13.38 17.36
C GLU A 12 -24.77 -12.23 16.94
N GLY A 13 -23.86 -11.77 17.84
CA GLY A 13 -22.92 -10.70 17.55
C GLY A 13 -23.56 -9.31 17.41
N ILE A 14 -24.74 -9.11 18.00
CA ILE A 14 -25.45 -7.83 18.02
C ILE A 14 -25.39 -7.22 19.45
N PRO A 15 -24.88 -5.99 19.63
CA PRO A 15 -24.37 -5.12 18.61
C PRO A 15 -23.01 -5.61 18.11
N SER A 16 -22.90 -5.85 16.81
CA SER A 16 -21.60 -5.95 16.19
C SER A 16 -20.87 -4.64 16.50
N GLY A 17 -19.89 -4.69 17.39
CA GLY A 17 -19.01 -3.56 17.65
C GLY A 17 -18.17 -3.28 16.41
N GLY A 18 -18.84 -3.02 15.29
CA GLY A 18 -18.20 -2.52 14.09
C GLY A 18 -17.51 -1.21 14.46
N SER A 19 -16.22 -1.13 14.23
CA SER A 19 -15.51 0.13 14.35
C SER A 19 -16.27 1.16 13.52
N ILE A 20 -16.84 2.17 14.20
CA ILE A 20 -17.51 3.28 13.55
C ILE A 20 -16.43 3.98 12.71
N GLY A 21 -16.54 3.86 11.41
CA GLY A 21 -15.64 4.48 10.48
C GLY A 21 -16.30 5.66 9.77
N TYR A 22 -16.12 5.73 8.49
CA TYR A 22 -16.68 6.81 7.65
C TYR A 22 -18.21 6.80 7.58
N GLU A 23 -18.91 5.73 8.06
CA GLU A 23 -20.37 5.59 8.04
C GLU A 23 -21.10 6.70 8.78
N ILE A 24 -20.43 7.38 9.74
CA ILE A 24 -21.01 8.55 10.42
C ILE A 24 -21.30 9.70 9.46
N PHE A 25 -20.55 9.81 8.38
CA PHE A 25 -20.71 10.86 7.37
C PHE A 25 -21.80 10.52 6.32
N ASP A 26 -22.18 9.23 6.22
CA ASP A 26 -23.24 8.79 5.29
C ASP A 26 -24.64 9.20 5.75
N ARG A 27 -24.80 9.52 7.05
CA ARG A 27 -26.07 9.94 7.67
C ARG A 27 -26.26 11.45 7.70
N ALA A 28 -25.30 12.23 7.22
CA ALA A 28 -25.44 13.68 7.16
C ALA A 28 -26.49 14.05 6.08
N ASP A 29 -27.62 14.58 6.52
CA ASP A 29 -28.71 15.04 5.65
C ASP A 29 -28.19 15.97 4.55
N ALA A 30 -28.72 15.78 3.34
CA ALA A 30 -28.31 16.41 2.10
C ALA A 30 -28.43 17.96 2.07
N LEU A 31 -28.94 18.56 3.13
CA LEU A 31 -29.08 20.01 3.31
C LEU A 31 -27.89 20.57 4.11
N GLY A 32 -26.73 20.69 3.46
CA GLY A 32 -25.55 21.30 4.06
C GLY A 32 -24.29 20.45 4.02
N THR A 33 -24.08 19.70 2.94
CA THR A 33 -22.78 19.07 2.70
C THR A 33 -21.69 20.13 2.70
N THR A 34 -20.99 20.24 3.83
CA THR A 34 -19.86 21.15 3.95
C THR A 34 -18.78 20.69 2.96
N ASN A 35 -17.95 21.61 2.47
CA ASN A 35 -16.79 21.29 1.62
C ASN A 35 -15.93 20.15 2.20
N PHE A 36 -15.96 19.99 3.51
CA PHE A 36 -15.28 18.92 4.23
C PHE A 36 -15.86 17.52 3.91
N VAL A 37 -17.18 17.35 3.96
CA VAL A 37 -17.85 16.08 3.65
C VAL A 37 -17.64 15.71 2.18
N GLN A 38 -17.71 16.71 1.28
CA GLN A 38 -17.45 16.50 -0.15
C GLN A 38 -16.00 16.02 -0.37
N GLN A 39 -15.02 16.61 0.32
CA GLN A 39 -13.62 16.20 0.23
C GLN A 39 -13.41 14.76 0.74
N ILE A 40 -14.04 14.40 1.88
CA ILE A 40 -13.98 13.03 2.40
C ILE A 40 -14.58 12.04 1.41
N ASN A 41 -15.73 12.35 0.82
CA ASN A 41 -16.37 11.48 -0.15
C ASN A 41 -15.53 11.31 -1.43
N GLN A 42 -14.84 12.35 -1.85
CA GLN A 42 -13.91 12.27 -2.99
C GLN A 42 -12.72 11.34 -2.67
N ILE A 43 -12.13 11.45 -1.47
CA ILE A 43 -11.03 10.57 -1.04
C ILE A 43 -11.51 9.13 -0.98
N ARG A 44 -12.67 8.85 -0.38
CA ARG A 44 -13.28 7.50 -0.31
C ARG A 44 -13.51 6.91 -1.69
N ALA A 45 -14.00 7.71 -2.64
CA ALA A 45 -14.21 7.27 -4.01
C ALA A 45 -12.88 6.86 -4.67
N LEU A 46 -11.83 7.67 -4.51
CA LEU A 46 -10.48 7.37 -5.01
C LEU A 46 -9.90 6.11 -4.36
N GLU A 47 -9.97 5.98 -3.03
CA GLU A 47 -9.53 4.79 -2.30
C GLU A 47 -10.23 3.53 -2.81
N GLY A 48 -11.56 3.62 -3.02
CA GLY A 48 -12.37 2.52 -3.53
C GLY A 48 -12.00 2.11 -4.96
N GLU A 49 -11.78 3.06 -5.85
CA GLU A 49 -11.38 2.79 -7.24
C GLU A 49 -9.95 2.24 -7.32
N LEU A 50 -9.02 2.79 -6.53
CA LEU A 50 -7.65 2.26 -6.43
C LEU A 50 -7.65 0.83 -5.89
N ALA A 51 -8.39 0.56 -4.82
CA ALA A 51 -8.53 -0.78 -4.26
C ALA A 51 -9.12 -1.75 -5.29
N ARG A 52 -10.10 -1.33 -6.10
CA ARG A 52 -10.69 -2.13 -7.17
C ARG A 52 -9.68 -2.42 -8.28
N THR A 53 -8.90 -1.42 -8.68
CA THR A 53 -7.86 -1.58 -9.70
C THR A 53 -6.75 -2.52 -9.23
N ILE A 54 -6.27 -2.35 -8.00
CA ILE A 54 -5.24 -3.23 -7.44
C ILE A 54 -5.75 -4.67 -7.31
N ARG A 55 -7.02 -4.85 -6.95
CA ARG A 55 -7.65 -6.17 -6.85
C ARG A 55 -7.78 -6.87 -8.21
N SER A 56 -7.72 -6.17 -9.34
CA SER A 56 -7.71 -6.79 -10.66
C SER A 56 -6.39 -7.49 -11.00
N LEU A 57 -5.34 -7.25 -10.21
CA LEU A 57 -4.06 -7.97 -10.34
C LEU A 57 -4.22 -9.44 -9.92
N GLN A 58 -3.65 -10.35 -10.70
CA GLN A 58 -3.88 -11.80 -10.59
C GLN A 58 -3.50 -12.39 -9.21
N GLN A 59 -2.50 -11.81 -8.55
CA GLN A 59 -1.99 -12.29 -7.25
C GLN A 59 -2.67 -11.62 -6.05
N VAL A 60 -3.57 -10.65 -6.27
CA VAL A 60 -4.24 -9.90 -5.22
C VAL A 60 -5.67 -10.39 -5.04
N LYS A 61 -5.98 -10.95 -3.88
CA LYS A 61 -7.33 -11.36 -3.51
C LYS A 61 -8.18 -10.17 -3.09
N THR A 62 -7.64 -9.34 -2.21
CA THR A 62 -8.28 -8.09 -1.77
C THR A 62 -7.22 -7.01 -1.57
N ALA A 63 -7.61 -5.77 -1.79
CA ALA A 63 -6.78 -4.61 -1.54
C ALA A 63 -7.57 -3.57 -0.73
N ARG A 64 -6.89 -2.87 0.15
CA ARG A 64 -7.42 -1.71 0.86
C ARG A 64 -6.40 -0.59 0.76
N VAL A 65 -6.85 0.57 0.35
CA VAL A 65 -6.01 1.76 0.16
C VAL A 65 -6.48 2.82 1.14
N HIS A 66 -5.55 3.48 1.81
CA HIS A 66 -5.79 4.63 2.66
C HIS A 66 -4.92 5.78 2.16
N LEU A 67 -5.56 6.91 1.88
CA LEU A 67 -4.91 8.11 1.38
C LEU A 67 -4.89 9.19 2.47
N VAL A 68 -3.74 9.77 2.70
CA VAL A 68 -3.59 10.95 3.56
C VAL A 68 -3.26 12.14 2.68
N MET A 69 -4.22 13.05 2.55
CA MET A 69 -4.05 14.28 1.79
C MET A 69 -3.89 15.45 2.77
N PRO A 70 -2.72 16.08 2.84
CA PRO A 70 -2.52 17.24 3.70
C PRO A 70 -3.32 18.43 3.16
N LYS A 71 -3.83 19.25 4.07
CA LYS A 71 -4.46 20.54 3.70
C LYS A 71 -3.40 21.50 3.19
N ARG A 72 -3.66 22.15 2.07
CA ARG A 72 -2.81 23.24 1.57
C ARG A 72 -2.95 24.45 2.49
N GLU A 73 -1.89 24.76 3.21
CA GLU A 73 -1.79 26.02 3.96
C GLU A 73 -1.16 27.09 3.08
N LEU A 74 -1.81 28.27 3.00
CA LEU A 74 -1.42 29.33 2.07
C LEU A 74 -0.08 30.02 2.40
N PHE A 75 0.47 29.78 3.61
CA PHE A 75 1.64 30.50 4.11
C PHE A 75 2.79 29.62 4.59
N THR A 76 2.71 28.31 4.39
CA THR A 76 3.76 27.37 4.82
C THR A 76 4.70 27.06 3.66
N ARG A 77 6.01 27.27 3.85
CA ARG A 77 7.05 26.95 2.86
C ARG A 77 7.20 25.43 2.64
N ASP A 78 6.96 24.65 3.67
CA ASP A 78 7.02 23.17 3.61
C ASP A 78 5.61 22.62 3.46
N GLN A 79 5.22 22.33 2.22
CA GLN A 79 3.97 21.63 1.96
C GLN A 79 4.19 20.16 2.26
N ALA A 80 3.47 19.61 3.25
CA ALA A 80 3.45 18.17 3.49
C ALA A 80 2.99 17.44 2.23
N GLU A 81 3.75 16.44 1.81
CA GLU A 81 3.42 15.63 0.65
C GLU A 81 2.31 14.62 1.00
N PRO A 82 1.40 14.30 0.06
CA PRO A 82 0.42 13.25 0.28
C PRO A 82 1.11 11.88 0.43
N THR A 83 0.57 11.06 1.31
CA THR A 83 1.06 9.70 1.57
C THR A 83 -0.05 8.69 1.40
N ALA A 84 0.31 7.43 1.12
CA ALA A 84 -0.66 6.34 1.00
C ALA A 84 -0.17 5.07 1.70
N SER A 85 -1.13 4.30 2.21
CA SER A 85 -0.89 2.97 2.73
C SER A 85 -1.79 1.96 2.03
N VAL A 86 -1.19 0.90 1.49
CA VAL A 86 -1.88 -0.17 0.77
C VAL A 86 -1.73 -1.47 1.53
N VAL A 87 -2.85 -2.05 1.95
CA VAL A 87 -2.88 -3.36 2.60
C VAL A 87 -3.41 -4.38 1.61
N LEU A 88 -2.64 -5.44 1.37
CA LEU A 88 -2.95 -6.47 0.39
C LEU A 88 -3.22 -7.81 1.06
N VAL A 89 -4.22 -8.53 0.57
CA VAL A 89 -4.37 -9.96 0.81
C VAL A 89 -3.97 -10.66 -0.47
N LEU A 90 -2.91 -11.45 -0.42
CA LEU A 90 -2.38 -12.14 -1.58
C LEU A 90 -3.01 -13.52 -1.76
N GLN A 91 -3.07 -13.98 -3.01
CA GLN A 91 -3.43 -15.36 -3.39
C GLN A 91 -2.37 -15.88 -4.36
N GLY A 92 -1.85 -17.07 -4.08
CA GLY A 92 -0.93 -17.74 -5.00
C GLY A 92 0.56 -17.49 -4.82
N GLY A 93 0.97 -16.65 -3.87
CA GLY A 93 2.39 -16.43 -3.57
C GLY A 93 2.75 -14.99 -3.22
N PRO A 94 4.01 -14.72 -2.90
CA PRO A 94 4.48 -13.37 -2.66
C PRO A 94 4.52 -12.55 -3.97
N LEU A 95 4.39 -11.24 -3.86
CA LEU A 95 4.59 -10.31 -4.98
C LEU A 95 6.09 -10.09 -5.22
N ASP A 96 6.45 -10.00 -6.50
CA ASP A 96 7.78 -9.59 -6.90
C ASP A 96 8.01 -8.10 -6.67
N LYS A 97 9.28 -7.69 -6.53
CA LYS A 97 9.66 -6.28 -6.32
C LYS A 97 9.09 -5.36 -7.41
N GLU A 98 9.07 -5.83 -8.67
CA GLU A 98 8.51 -5.07 -9.81
C GLU A 98 7.00 -4.87 -9.68
N GLN A 99 6.26 -5.88 -9.23
CA GLN A 99 4.82 -5.80 -9.00
C GLN A 99 4.48 -4.85 -7.86
N VAL A 100 5.27 -4.88 -6.79
CA VAL A 100 5.13 -3.94 -5.67
C VAL A 100 5.41 -2.51 -6.13
N SER A 101 6.47 -2.29 -6.90
CA SER A 101 6.79 -0.99 -7.49
C SER A 101 5.69 -0.50 -8.45
N ALA A 102 5.12 -1.39 -9.26
CA ALA A 102 3.99 -1.06 -10.13
C ALA A 102 2.77 -0.57 -9.34
N ILE A 103 2.47 -1.21 -8.20
CA ILE A 103 1.38 -0.78 -7.30
C ILE A 103 1.68 0.61 -6.73
N GLN A 104 2.92 0.88 -6.28
CA GLN A 104 3.32 2.19 -5.79
C GLN A 104 3.13 3.28 -6.85
N HIS A 105 3.60 3.03 -8.08
CA HIS A 105 3.47 3.95 -9.20
C HIS A 105 2.00 4.17 -9.60
N LEU A 106 1.17 3.13 -9.57
CA LEU A 106 -0.25 3.23 -9.87
C LEU A 106 -0.95 4.16 -8.88
N VAL A 107 -0.70 4.00 -7.59
CA VAL A 107 -1.29 4.85 -6.54
C VAL A 107 -0.75 6.28 -6.64
N ALA A 108 0.56 6.44 -6.83
CA ALA A 108 1.20 7.76 -6.94
C ALA A 108 0.66 8.56 -8.14
N SER A 109 0.46 7.91 -9.28
CA SER A 109 -0.05 8.59 -10.50
C SER A 109 -1.52 8.99 -10.40
N ALA A 110 -2.30 8.35 -9.53
CA ALA A 110 -3.71 8.67 -9.31
C ALA A 110 -3.94 9.86 -8.37
N VAL A 111 -2.93 10.24 -7.58
CA VAL A 111 -3.05 11.30 -6.56
C VAL A 111 -2.10 12.45 -6.89
N PRO A 112 -2.64 13.67 -7.09
CA PRO A 112 -1.80 14.83 -7.43
C PRO A 112 -0.75 15.13 -6.35
N GLY A 113 0.51 15.24 -6.78
CA GLY A 113 1.64 15.57 -5.90
C GLY A 113 2.18 14.42 -5.05
N MET A 114 1.67 13.20 -5.23
CA MET A 114 2.18 12.01 -4.55
C MET A 114 3.37 11.42 -5.31
N LYS A 115 4.41 11.05 -4.57
CA LYS A 115 5.56 10.30 -5.09
C LYS A 115 5.37 8.80 -4.82
N ALA A 116 5.92 7.93 -5.66
CA ALA A 116 5.87 6.49 -5.46
C ALA A 116 6.51 6.07 -4.13
N ASN A 117 7.56 6.78 -3.71
CA ASN A 117 8.23 6.54 -2.43
C ASN A 117 7.34 6.88 -1.22
N ASN A 118 6.28 7.67 -1.38
CA ASN A 118 5.34 8.02 -0.30
C ASN A 118 4.22 6.97 -0.15
N VAL A 119 4.31 5.85 -0.88
CA VAL A 119 3.33 4.76 -0.83
C VAL A 119 3.93 3.56 -0.11
N SER A 120 3.39 3.21 1.06
CA SER A 120 3.74 1.97 1.76
C SER A 120 2.84 0.83 1.32
N VAL A 121 3.41 -0.36 1.15
CA VAL A 121 2.67 -1.58 0.78
C VAL A 121 2.93 -2.66 1.81
N ILE A 122 1.87 -3.23 2.38
CA ILE A 122 1.90 -4.20 3.47
C ILE A 122 1.04 -5.41 3.09
N ASP A 123 1.53 -6.60 3.41
CA ASP A 123 0.78 -7.84 3.30
C ASP A 123 -0.12 -8.07 4.54
N ASN A 124 -1.16 -8.89 4.40
CA ASN A 124 -2.03 -9.33 5.50
C ASN A 124 -1.31 -10.13 6.61
N LYS A 125 -0.09 -10.58 6.37
CA LYS A 125 0.78 -11.22 7.37
C LYS A 125 1.62 -10.21 8.16
N GLY A 126 1.51 -8.91 7.84
CA GLY A 126 2.30 -7.84 8.45
C GLY A 126 3.69 -7.66 7.82
N ASN A 127 3.98 -8.32 6.71
CA ASN A 127 5.23 -8.10 5.99
C ASN A 127 5.17 -6.76 5.25
N LEU A 128 6.18 -5.94 5.44
CA LEU A 128 6.34 -4.70 4.70
C LEU A 128 6.96 -5.02 3.34
N LEU A 129 6.18 -4.88 2.26
CA LEU A 129 6.62 -5.13 0.89
C LEU A 129 7.33 -3.91 0.30
N ALA A 130 6.87 -2.70 0.64
CA ALA A 130 7.53 -1.44 0.31
C ALA A 130 7.30 -0.42 1.42
N ARG A 131 8.33 0.36 1.76
CA ARG A 131 8.26 1.48 2.70
C ARG A 131 7.74 2.71 2.00
N GLY A 132 6.87 3.47 2.65
CA GLY A 132 6.58 4.87 2.31
C GLY A 132 7.72 5.77 2.84
N ALA A 133 7.82 6.98 2.30
CA ALA A 133 8.86 7.93 2.68
C ALA A 133 8.74 8.35 4.16
N GLU A 134 9.55 7.73 4.98
CA GLU A 134 9.97 8.22 6.29
C GLU A 134 11.41 7.77 6.59
N ASP A 135 12.30 7.82 5.61
CA ASP A 135 13.72 7.72 5.93
C ASP A 135 14.57 8.33 4.80
N ASP A 136 14.76 9.64 4.87
CA ASP A 136 15.85 10.34 4.16
C ASP A 136 17.22 10.03 4.80
N GLY A 137 17.25 9.08 5.70
CA GLY A 137 18.43 8.67 6.44
C GLY A 137 18.60 7.17 6.46
N GLN A 138 19.28 6.64 5.46
CA GLN A 138 19.84 5.30 5.40
C GLN A 138 19.09 4.30 4.51
N ASP A 139 19.16 4.54 3.22
CA ASP A 139 19.00 3.53 2.18
C ASP A 139 20.16 2.51 2.17
N SER A 140 20.45 1.95 3.37
CA SER A 140 21.45 0.90 3.52
C SER A 140 20.99 -0.41 2.84
N GLY A 141 19.68 -0.61 2.69
CA GLY A 141 19.12 -1.79 2.02
C GLY A 141 19.31 -1.76 0.51
N THR A 142 19.11 -0.60 -0.14
CA THR A 142 19.28 -0.46 -1.60
C THR A 142 20.74 -0.47 -2.02
N LEU A 143 21.64 0.08 -1.23
CA LEU A 143 23.08 -0.01 -1.50
C LEU A 143 23.60 -1.45 -1.37
N GLU A 144 23.17 -2.18 -0.34
CA GLU A 144 23.50 -3.60 -0.20
C GLU A 144 22.82 -4.48 -1.27
N ASP A 145 21.58 -4.23 -1.62
CA ASP A 145 20.89 -4.92 -2.70
C ASP A 145 21.51 -4.60 -4.08
N MET A 146 21.89 -3.34 -4.34
CA MET A 146 22.67 -2.97 -5.53
C MET A 146 24.03 -3.65 -5.54
N ARG A 147 24.73 -3.65 -4.44
CA ARG A 147 26.02 -4.33 -4.31
C ARG A 147 25.90 -5.82 -4.57
N ARG A 148 24.93 -6.50 -3.95
CA ARG A 148 24.63 -7.92 -4.19
C ARG A 148 24.25 -8.21 -5.64
N SER A 149 23.43 -7.36 -6.26
CA SER A 149 23.02 -7.53 -7.65
C SER A 149 24.22 -7.33 -8.60
N TYR A 150 25.12 -6.42 -8.26
CA TYR A 150 26.34 -6.17 -9.01
C TYR A 150 27.35 -7.32 -8.84
N GLU A 151 27.52 -7.81 -7.61
CA GLU A 151 28.35 -8.97 -7.31
C GLU A 151 27.84 -10.22 -8.06
N MET A 152 26.53 -10.50 -8.04
CA MET A 152 25.94 -11.63 -8.79
C MET A 152 26.12 -11.49 -10.32
N ARG A 153 26.03 -10.27 -10.87
CA ARG A 153 26.31 -10.06 -12.31
C ARG A 153 27.76 -10.31 -12.64
N LEU A 154 28.68 -9.81 -11.83
CA LEU A 154 30.11 -10.04 -12.03
C LEU A 154 30.46 -11.52 -11.93
N THR A 155 29.95 -12.23 -10.92
CA THR A 155 30.16 -13.67 -10.77
C THR A 155 29.71 -14.42 -11.99
N ARG A 156 28.46 -14.16 -12.46
CA ARG A 156 27.92 -14.79 -13.66
C ARG A 156 28.72 -14.47 -14.93
N SER A 157 29.19 -13.23 -15.08
CA SER A 157 30.04 -12.84 -16.22
C SER A 157 31.40 -13.53 -16.17
N ILE A 158 31.97 -13.72 -14.99
CA ILE A 158 33.25 -14.41 -14.78
C ILE A 158 33.08 -15.91 -15.05
N GLU A 159 32.01 -16.53 -14.54
CA GLU A 159 31.69 -17.94 -14.81
C GLU A 159 31.50 -18.20 -16.30
N GLU A 160 30.80 -17.30 -17.00
CA GLU A 160 30.57 -17.41 -18.44
C GLU A 160 31.88 -17.29 -19.25
N LEU A 161 32.76 -16.36 -18.90
CA LEU A 161 34.08 -16.22 -19.49
C LEU A 161 35.00 -17.44 -19.20
N LEU A 162 34.97 -17.95 -17.98
CA LEU A 162 35.75 -19.12 -17.59
C LEU A 162 35.24 -20.39 -18.26
N SER A 163 33.93 -20.56 -18.40
CA SER A 163 33.33 -21.70 -19.11
C SER A 163 33.69 -21.70 -20.59
N GLN A 164 33.80 -20.50 -21.22
CA GLN A 164 34.26 -20.38 -22.62
C GLN A 164 35.74 -20.71 -22.81
N THR A 165 36.59 -20.42 -21.80
CA THR A 165 38.03 -20.61 -21.91
C THR A 165 38.52 -21.95 -21.39
N LEU A 166 37.90 -22.50 -20.36
CA LEU A 166 38.35 -23.74 -19.67
C LEU A 166 37.48 -24.96 -19.96
N GLY A 167 36.33 -24.77 -20.63
CA GLY A 167 35.32 -25.83 -20.86
C GLY A 167 34.36 -25.99 -19.65
N ALA A 168 33.11 -26.30 -19.94
CA ALA A 168 32.01 -26.34 -18.96
C ALA A 168 32.15 -27.34 -17.80
N ASP A 169 33.13 -28.22 -17.81
CA ASP A 169 33.39 -29.26 -16.79
C ASP A 169 34.42 -28.85 -15.71
N LYS A 170 34.96 -27.66 -15.75
CA LYS A 170 36.04 -27.22 -14.83
C LYS A 170 35.76 -25.92 -14.07
N VAL A 171 34.53 -25.45 -14.10
CA VAL A 171 34.09 -24.21 -13.40
C VAL A 171 33.06 -24.55 -12.34
#